data_47c28a8174536abb4e22b3c44b81f243
#
_entry.id   47c28a8174536abb4e22b3c44b81f243
#
_cell.length_a   1.000
_cell.length_b   1.000
_cell.length_c   1.000
_cell.angle_alpha   90.00
_cell.angle_beta   90.00
_cell.angle_gamma   90.00
#
_symmetry.space_group_name_H-M   'P 1'
#
loop_
_entity.id
_entity.type
_entity.pdbx_description
1 polymer ?
#
loop_
_entity_poly.entity_id
_entity_poly.type
_entity_poly.pdbx_seq_one_letter_code
_entity_poly.pdbx_strand_id
1 'polypeptide(L)'
;MLHIRTAQPSDVSTIQSIAYAAWRPTYGAILSEEQSQFMLDWMYSTETLTESFTDQTVFLLAYDDQETAVGFAAFELKENQLVKLHKIYFLPDQQGRGYGRQLLEEVFRQALQRGGHFLELNVNRSNSARQFYERLGFEFTREEDNYIGRGYWMNDYVLRKELV
;
A
#
# COMPACT_ATOMS: atom_id res chain seq x y z
N MET A 1 5.55 11.22 -16.43
CA MET A 1 4.15 10.87 -16.12
C MET A 1 4.03 9.39 -15.86
N LEU A 2 3.26 9.01 -14.86
CA LEU A 2 3.04 7.60 -14.58
C LEU A 2 2.01 6.99 -15.53
N HIS A 3 2.28 5.75 -15.93
CA HIS A 3 1.32 4.89 -16.60
C HIS A 3 0.90 3.81 -15.61
N ILE A 4 -0.39 3.74 -15.30
CA ILE A 4 -0.91 2.84 -14.26
C ILE A 4 -1.83 1.82 -14.93
N ARG A 5 -1.60 0.54 -14.61
CA ARG A 5 -2.48 -0.53 -15.09
C ARG A 5 -2.81 -1.50 -13.96
N THR A 6 -3.89 -2.23 -14.12
CA THR A 6 -4.24 -3.31 -13.22
C THR A 6 -3.25 -4.45 -13.38
N ALA A 7 -2.70 -4.94 -12.27
CA ALA A 7 -1.79 -6.06 -12.27
C ALA A 7 -2.55 -7.38 -12.37
N GLN A 8 -1.85 -8.40 -12.86
CA GLN A 8 -2.34 -9.77 -12.99
C GLN A 8 -1.45 -10.70 -12.16
N PRO A 9 -1.89 -11.94 -11.89
CA PRO A 9 -1.05 -12.89 -11.14
C PRO A 9 0.35 -13.09 -11.74
N SER A 10 0.51 -12.92 -13.05
CA SER A 10 1.83 -12.98 -13.69
C SER A 10 2.77 -11.84 -13.28
N ASP A 11 2.25 -10.80 -12.63
CA ASP A 11 3.05 -9.65 -12.16
C ASP A 11 3.58 -9.83 -10.73
N VAL A 12 3.36 -10.97 -10.10
CA VAL A 12 3.74 -11.22 -8.69
C VAL A 12 5.23 -10.93 -8.45
N SER A 13 6.12 -11.39 -9.33
CA SER A 13 7.56 -11.18 -9.17
C SER A 13 7.94 -9.69 -9.23
N THR A 14 7.28 -8.92 -10.08
CA THR A 14 7.50 -7.48 -10.18
C THR A 14 7.06 -6.77 -8.90
N ILE A 15 5.89 -7.09 -8.38
CA ILE A 15 5.37 -6.55 -7.12
C ILE A 15 6.32 -6.89 -5.98
N GLN A 16 6.76 -8.13 -5.88
CA GLN A 16 7.68 -8.60 -4.85
C GLN A 16 9.00 -7.82 -4.88
N SER A 17 9.56 -7.61 -6.07
CA SER A 17 10.81 -6.86 -6.22
C SER A 17 10.68 -5.42 -5.74
N ILE A 18 9.58 -4.75 -6.06
CA ILE A 18 9.33 -3.38 -5.61
C ILE A 18 9.18 -3.35 -4.09
N ALA A 19 8.41 -4.28 -3.51
CA ALA A 19 8.18 -4.35 -2.08
C ALA A 19 9.50 -4.52 -1.31
N TYR A 20 10.35 -5.44 -1.74
CA TYR A 20 11.65 -5.67 -1.10
C TYR A 20 12.56 -4.45 -1.20
N ALA A 21 12.62 -3.81 -2.36
CA ALA A 21 13.46 -2.62 -2.54
C ALA A 21 12.97 -1.43 -1.72
N ALA A 22 11.65 -1.29 -1.54
CA ALA A 22 11.05 -0.17 -0.83
C ALA A 22 11.00 -0.37 0.69
N TRP A 23 11.13 -1.60 1.19
CA TRP A 23 10.89 -1.92 2.59
C TRP A 23 11.88 -1.22 3.53
N ARG A 24 13.19 -1.37 3.28
CA ARG A 24 14.22 -0.82 4.17
C ARG A 24 14.18 0.70 4.29
N PRO A 25 14.01 1.47 3.20
CA PRO A 25 13.86 2.92 3.32
C PRO A 25 12.65 3.34 4.15
N THR A 26 11.59 2.52 4.16
CA THR A 26 10.36 2.81 4.90
C THR A 26 10.46 2.37 6.35
N TYR A 27 10.90 1.14 6.61
CA TYR A 27 10.79 0.52 7.94
C TYR A 27 12.13 0.20 8.60
N GLY A 28 13.26 0.35 7.92
CA GLY A 28 14.57 -0.04 8.44
C GLY A 28 14.96 0.62 9.76
N ALA A 29 14.49 1.85 9.99
CA ALA A 29 14.73 2.59 11.24
C ALA A 29 13.62 2.38 12.28
N ILE A 30 12.50 1.74 11.89
CA ILE A 30 11.30 1.57 12.73
C ILE A 30 11.24 0.16 13.31
N LEU A 31 11.56 -0.85 12.49
CA LEU A 31 11.45 -2.27 12.83
C LEU A 31 12.82 -2.91 12.89
N SER A 32 12.95 -3.96 13.72
CA SER A 32 14.16 -4.78 13.75
C SER A 32 14.34 -5.52 12.41
N GLU A 33 15.56 -5.92 12.11
CA GLU A 33 15.86 -6.72 10.91
C GLU A 33 15.07 -8.03 10.91
N GLU A 34 14.95 -8.68 12.07
CA GLU A 34 14.21 -9.93 12.21
C GLU A 34 12.72 -9.74 11.95
N GLN A 35 12.12 -8.68 12.50
CA GLN A 35 10.72 -8.37 12.23
C GLN A 35 10.50 -8.03 10.76
N SER A 36 11.40 -7.26 10.16
CA SER A 36 11.33 -6.93 8.73
C SER A 36 11.37 -8.19 7.88
N GLN A 37 12.28 -9.11 8.15
CA GLN A 37 12.39 -10.36 7.39
C GLN A 37 11.13 -11.23 7.56
N PHE A 38 10.62 -11.33 8.78
CA PHE A 38 9.39 -12.06 9.04
C PHE A 38 8.22 -11.48 8.23
N MET A 39 8.06 -10.16 8.25
CA MET A 39 6.96 -9.51 7.54
C MET A 39 7.10 -9.63 6.03
N LEU A 40 8.31 -9.47 5.50
CA LEU A 40 8.56 -9.63 4.06
C LEU A 40 8.22 -11.04 3.60
N ASP A 41 8.67 -12.05 4.34
CA ASP A 41 8.39 -13.45 4.00
C ASP A 41 6.90 -13.77 4.10
N TRP A 42 6.23 -13.23 5.12
CA TRP A 42 4.81 -13.47 5.34
C TRP A 42 3.93 -12.75 4.32
N MET A 43 4.20 -11.47 4.06
CA MET A 43 3.32 -10.64 3.24
C MET A 43 3.62 -10.71 1.75
N TYR A 44 4.88 -10.94 1.39
CA TYR A 44 5.36 -10.80 0.01
C TYR A 44 5.98 -12.06 -0.57
N SER A 45 5.75 -13.22 0.04
CA SER A 45 6.09 -14.48 -0.61
C SER A 45 5.27 -14.63 -1.89
N THR A 46 5.79 -15.40 -2.84
CA THR A 46 5.08 -15.68 -4.09
C THR A 46 3.69 -16.27 -3.83
N GLU A 47 3.60 -17.19 -2.85
CA GLU A 47 2.33 -17.82 -2.48
C GLU A 47 1.34 -16.81 -1.92
N THR A 48 1.76 -15.99 -0.94
CA THR A 48 0.90 -14.99 -0.32
C THR A 48 0.40 -13.97 -1.34
N LEU A 49 1.28 -13.46 -2.20
CA LEU A 49 0.88 -12.52 -3.23
C LEU A 49 -0.08 -13.14 -4.23
N THR A 50 0.18 -14.37 -4.66
CA THR A 50 -0.71 -15.07 -5.60
C THR A 50 -2.10 -15.24 -4.99
N GLU A 51 -2.18 -15.64 -3.73
CA GLU A 51 -3.45 -15.80 -3.01
C GLU A 51 -4.17 -14.47 -2.77
N SER A 52 -3.45 -13.36 -2.79
CA SER A 52 -4.04 -12.03 -2.61
C SER A 52 -4.82 -11.54 -3.81
N PHE A 53 -4.67 -12.15 -4.98
CA PHE A 53 -5.46 -11.82 -6.17
C PHE A 53 -6.84 -12.45 -6.03
N THR A 54 -7.81 -11.65 -5.58
CA THR A 54 -9.20 -12.08 -5.39
C THR A 54 -10.13 -11.12 -6.12
N ASP A 55 -11.43 -11.44 -6.16
CA ASP A 55 -12.42 -10.58 -6.82
C ASP A 55 -12.57 -9.21 -6.13
N GLN A 56 -12.27 -9.11 -4.83
CA GLN A 56 -12.42 -7.89 -4.06
C GLN A 56 -11.13 -7.08 -3.98
N THR A 57 -9.99 -7.66 -4.34
CA THR A 57 -8.68 -7.03 -4.23
C THR A 57 -8.15 -6.64 -5.60
N VAL A 58 -7.70 -5.40 -5.71
CA VAL A 58 -7.11 -4.86 -6.93
C VAL A 58 -5.65 -4.48 -6.64
N PHE A 59 -4.76 -4.98 -7.49
CA PHE A 59 -3.37 -4.51 -7.53
C PHE A 59 -3.18 -3.60 -8.73
N LEU A 60 -2.54 -2.46 -8.50
CA LEU A 60 -2.17 -1.51 -9.57
C LEU A 60 -0.66 -1.46 -9.66
N LEU A 61 -0.14 -1.50 -10.89
CA LEU A 61 1.28 -1.29 -11.17
C LEU A 61 1.47 0.06 -11.85
N ALA A 62 2.48 0.79 -11.40
CA ALA A 62 2.85 2.09 -11.95
C ALA A 62 4.17 1.96 -12.71
N TYR A 63 4.17 2.49 -13.91
CA TYR A 63 5.33 2.49 -14.81
C TYR A 63 5.73 3.93 -15.12
N ASP A 64 7.04 4.15 -15.25
CA ASP A 64 7.56 5.43 -15.72
C ASP A 64 7.49 5.55 -17.25
N ASP A 65 8.00 6.66 -17.80
CA ASP A 65 8.00 6.90 -19.25
C ASP A 65 8.92 5.94 -20.04
N GLN A 66 9.79 5.21 -19.34
CA GLN A 66 10.65 4.22 -19.95
C GLN A 66 10.11 2.80 -19.82
N GLU A 67 8.84 2.68 -19.42
CA GLU A 67 8.16 1.40 -19.22
C GLU A 67 8.78 0.53 -18.12
N THR A 68 9.43 1.17 -17.14
CA THR A 68 9.97 0.49 -15.96
C THR A 68 8.93 0.52 -14.84
N ALA A 69 8.67 -0.63 -14.22
CA ALA A 69 7.78 -0.71 -13.07
C ALA A 69 8.45 -0.04 -11.86
N VAL A 70 7.83 1.02 -11.32
CA VAL A 70 8.42 1.85 -10.28
C VAL A 70 7.63 1.86 -8.98
N GLY A 71 6.40 1.37 -8.99
CA GLY A 71 5.56 1.34 -7.80
C GLY A 71 4.34 0.47 -7.97
N PHE A 72 3.66 0.20 -6.85
CA PHE A 72 2.39 -0.52 -6.88
C PHE A 72 1.52 -0.11 -5.69
N ALA A 73 0.22 -0.38 -5.83
CA ALA A 73 -0.75 -0.25 -4.75
C ALA A 73 -1.67 -1.46 -4.74
N ALA A 74 -2.22 -1.78 -3.58
CA ALA A 74 -3.22 -2.82 -3.44
C ALA A 74 -4.34 -2.32 -2.55
N PHE A 75 -5.58 -2.44 -3.01
CA PHE A 75 -6.75 -2.05 -2.24
C PHE A 75 -7.84 -3.12 -2.37
N GLU A 76 -8.71 -3.16 -1.38
CA GLU A 76 -9.76 -4.17 -1.28
C GLU A 76 -11.08 -3.50 -0.92
N LEU A 77 -12.15 -3.86 -1.65
CA LEU A 77 -13.50 -3.43 -1.31
C LEU A 77 -14.01 -4.31 -0.15
N LYS A 78 -14.35 -3.64 0.93
CA LYS A 78 -14.89 -4.26 2.14
C LYS A 78 -16.38 -3.97 2.27
N GLU A 79 -17.00 -4.41 3.37
CA GLU A 79 -18.40 -4.13 3.66
C GLU A 79 -18.64 -2.64 3.91
N ASN A 80 -19.90 -2.20 3.83
CA ASN A 80 -20.34 -0.84 4.12
C ASN A 80 -19.65 0.24 3.29
N GLN A 81 -19.37 -0.09 2.03
CA GLN A 81 -18.76 0.85 1.06
C GLN A 81 -17.37 1.34 1.50
N LEU A 82 -16.70 0.57 2.33
CA LEU A 82 -15.33 0.83 2.76
C LEU A 82 -14.35 0.18 1.81
N VAL A 83 -13.35 0.93 1.38
CA VAL A 83 -12.20 0.41 0.64
C VAL A 83 -10.98 0.50 1.54
N LYS A 84 -10.24 -0.59 1.67
CA LYS A 84 -9.01 -0.63 2.44
C LYS A 84 -7.83 -0.58 1.50
N LEU A 85 -6.99 0.45 1.64
CA LEU A 85 -5.71 0.51 0.97
C LEU A 85 -4.71 -0.29 1.81
N HIS A 86 -4.30 -1.45 1.32
CA HIS A 86 -3.39 -2.33 2.03
C HIS A 86 -1.93 -1.98 1.82
N LYS A 87 -1.58 -1.54 0.61
CA LYS A 87 -0.18 -1.36 0.19
C LYS A 87 -0.09 -0.22 -0.80
N ILE A 88 0.94 0.61 -0.62
CA ILE A 88 1.38 1.56 -1.63
C ILE A 88 2.88 1.77 -1.45
N TYR A 89 3.66 1.43 -2.47
CA TYR A 89 5.11 1.50 -2.42
C TYR A 89 5.67 1.98 -3.76
N PHE A 90 6.77 2.73 -3.66
CA PHE A 90 7.58 3.13 -4.81
C PHE A 90 9.04 2.78 -4.55
N LEU A 91 9.78 2.51 -5.61
CA LEU A 91 11.22 2.36 -5.53
C LEU A 91 11.84 3.61 -4.90
N PRO A 92 12.90 3.47 -4.08
CA PRO A 92 13.46 4.59 -3.33
C PRO A 92 13.88 5.78 -4.19
N ASP A 93 14.42 5.52 -5.37
CA ASP A 93 14.88 6.57 -6.29
C ASP A 93 13.74 7.28 -7.02
N GLN A 94 12.49 6.85 -6.85
CA GLN A 94 11.32 7.42 -7.49
C GLN A 94 10.53 8.33 -6.55
N GLN A 95 10.92 8.44 -5.29
CA GLN A 95 10.24 9.27 -4.31
C GLN A 95 10.50 10.76 -4.59
N GLY A 96 9.57 11.62 -4.17
CA GLY A 96 9.70 13.06 -4.35
C GLY A 96 9.29 13.59 -5.73
N ARG A 97 8.70 12.76 -6.59
CA ARG A 97 8.29 13.13 -7.95
C ARG A 97 6.76 13.33 -8.09
N GLY A 98 6.03 13.26 -6.99
CA GLY A 98 4.56 13.34 -7.02
C GLY A 98 3.88 12.06 -7.47
N TYR A 99 4.61 10.97 -7.60
CA TYR A 99 4.07 9.68 -8.07
C TYR A 99 3.09 9.06 -7.08
N GLY A 100 3.37 9.19 -5.77
CA GLY A 100 2.47 8.68 -4.74
C GLY A 100 1.09 9.29 -4.84
N ARG A 101 1.01 10.60 -5.07
CA ARG A 101 -0.25 11.30 -5.28
C ARG A 101 -0.97 10.82 -6.54
N GLN A 102 -0.25 10.67 -7.64
CA GLN A 102 -0.83 10.18 -8.89
C GLN A 102 -1.43 8.78 -8.74
N LEU A 103 -0.70 7.88 -8.07
CA LEU A 103 -1.19 6.52 -7.84
C LEU A 103 -2.39 6.51 -6.91
N LEU A 104 -2.38 7.31 -5.84
CA LEU A 104 -3.52 7.45 -4.94
C LEU A 104 -4.76 8.01 -5.64
N GLU A 105 -4.60 8.99 -6.51
CA GLU A 105 -5.72 9.53 -7.28
C GLU A 105 -6.37 8.45 -8.14
N GLU A 106 -5.58 7.55 -8.73
CA GLU A 106 -6.12 6.42 -9.47
C GLU A 106 -6.83 5.42 -8.55
N VAL A 107 -6.28 5.17 -7.36
CA VAL A 107 -6.96 4.35 -6.36
C VAL A 107 -8.32 4.95 -5.99
N PHE A 108 -8.38 6.26 -5.74
CA PHE A 108 -9.64 6.95 -5.42
C PHE A 108 -10.66 6.79 -6.55
N ARG A 109 -10.23 6.98 -7.79
CA ARG A 109 -11.10 6.85 -8.95
C ARG A 109 -11.68 5.45 -9.06
N GLN A 110 -10.85 4.43 -8.94
CA GLN A 110 -11.30 3.05 -9.04
C GLN A 110 -12.15 2.63 -7.84
N ALA A 111 -11.81 3.11 -6.65
CA ALA A 111 -12.60 2.84 -5.45
C ALA A 111 -14.02 3.39 -5.62
N LEU A 112 -14.17 4.61 -6.11
CA LEU A 112 -15.47 5.21 -6.41
C LEU A 112 -16.24 4.40 -7.45
N GLN A 113 -15.59 3.98 -8.52
CA GLN A 113 -16.22 3.17 -9.56
C GLN A 113 -16.76 1.85 -9.04
N ARG A 114 -16.15 1.30 -7.98
CA ARG A 114 -16.55 0.05 -7.36
C ARG A 114 -17.57 0.23 -6.23
N GLY A 115 -18.09 1.43 -6.05
CA GLY A 115 -19.09 1.75 -5.04
C GLY A 115 -18.54 2.12 -3.68
N GLY A 116 -17.24 2.39 -3.56
CA GLY A 116 -16.62 2.85 -2.32
C GLY A 116 -17.01 4.26 -1.99
N HIS A 117 -17.32 4.52 -0.71
CA HIS A 117 -17.55 5.87 -0.19
C HIS A 117 -16.39 6.35 0.68
N PHE A 118 -15.69 5.41 1.31
CA PHE A 118 -14.59 5.71 2.23
C PHE A 118 -13.37 4.89 1.87
N LEU A 119 -12.21 5.48 2.02
CA LEU A 119 -10.93 4.79 1.91
C LEU A 119 -10.22 4.87 3.25
N GLU A 120 -9.82 3.72 3.79
CA GLU A 120 -9.02 3.63 5.01
C GLU A 120 -7.64 3.05 4.70
N LEU A 121 -6.67 3.50 5.46
CA LEU A 121 -5.32 2.93 5.45
C LEU A 121 -4.74 2.91 6.86
N ASN A 122 -3.79 2.02 7.06
CA ASN A 122 -2.98 2.01 8.27
C ASN A 122 -1.62 2.62 7.99
N VAL A 123 -1.12 3.43 8.92
CA VAL A 123 0.24 3.96 8.86
C VAL A 123 0.89 3.73 10.22
N ASN A 124 2.10 3.14 10.24
CA ASN A 124 2.83 2.92 11.48
C ASN A 124 3.03 4.24 12.21
N ARG A 125 2.85 4.25 13.54
CA ARG A 125 2.94 5.48 14.35
C ARG A 125 4.28 6.21 14.24
N SER A 126 5.32 5.48 13.90
CA SER A 126 6.66 6.04 13.71
C SER A 126 6.96 6.44 12.26
N ASN A 127 6.01 6.23 11.35
CA ASN A 127 6.18 6.56 9.93
C ASN A 127 5.69 8.00 9.69
N SER A 128 6.54 8.84 9.13
CA SER A 128 6.21 10.24 8.83
C SER A 128 5.20 10.42 7.69
N ALA A 129 4.84 9.35 6.98
CA ALA A 129 3.90 9.40 5.86
C ALA A 129 2.50 9.88 6.25
N ARG A 130 2.15 9.86 7.54
CA ARG A 130 0.87 10.39 8.02
C ARG A 130 0.60 11.80 7.50
N GLN A 131 1.59 12.69 7.54
CA GLN A 131 1.43 14.06 7.08
C GLN A 131 1.11 14.13 5.59
N PHE A 132 1.72 13.26 4.79
CA PHE A 132 1.43 13.16 3.36
C PHE A 132 -0.04 12.81 3.12
N TYR A 133 -0.56 11.83 3.84
CA TYR A 133 -1.97 11.43 3.71
C TYR A 133 -2.91 12.52 4.21
N GLU A 134 -2.59 13.20 5.31
CA GLU A 134 -3.42 14.29 5.82
C GLU A 134 -3.56 15.41 4.82
N ARG A 135 -2.50 15.74 4.07
CA ARG A 135 -2.55 16.74 2.99
C ARG A 135 -3.48 16.33 1.84
N LEU A 136 -3.72 15.04 1.68
CA LEU A 136 -4.63 14.51 0.66
C LEU A 136 -6.06 14.35 1.17
N GLY A 137 -6.35 14.82 2.39
CA GLY A 137 -7.69 14.82 2.93
C GLY A 137 -8.01 13.64 3.86
N PHE A 138 -7.03 12.83 4.21
CA PHE A 138 -7.23 11.77 5.20
C PHE A 138 -7.30 12.37 6.60
N GLU A 139 -8.16 11.79 7.43
CA GLU A 139 -8.33 12.18 8.82
C GLU A 139 -8.05 10.99 9.74
N PHE A 140 -7.48 11.27 10.90
CA PHE A 140 -7.25 10.26 11.94
C PHE A 140 -8.58 9.74 12.46
N THR A 141 -8.71 8.41 12.57
CA THR A 141 -9.92 7.78 13.15
C THR A 141 -9.63 7.07 14.46
N ARG A 142 -8.57 6.29 14.54
CA ARG A 142 -8.24 5.49 15.73
C ARG A 142 -6.81 4.99 15.67
N GLU A 143 -6.34 4.53 16.82
CA GLU A 143 -5.09 3.77 16.93
C GLU A 143 -5.43 2.28 16.94
N GLU A 144 -4.53 1.47 16.38
CA GLU A 144 -4.62 0.01 16.44
C GLU A 144 -3.27 -0.56 16.84
N ASP A 145 -3.29 -1.53 17.76
CA ASP A 145 -2.13 -2.34 18.10
C ASP A 145 -2.35 -3.72 17.49
N ASN A 146 -1.68 -3.99 16.38
CA ASN A 146 -1.89 -5.19 15.59
C ASN A 146 -0.81 -6.22 15.89
N TYR A 147 -1.19 -7.31 16.56
CA TYR A 147 -0.30 -8.44 16.77
C TYR A 147 -0.21 -9.26 15.48
N ILE A 148 1.00 -9.42 14.96
CA ILE A 148 1.23 -10.07 13.67
C ILE A 148 1.88 -11.45 13.80
N GLY A 149 2.05 -11.96 15.04
CA GLY A 149 2.63 -13.26 15.30
C GLY A 149 4.08 -13.16 15.77
N ARG A 150 4.57 -14.26 16.37
CA ARG A 150 5.96 -14.39 16.86
C ARG A 150 6.41 -13.30 17.81
N GLY A 151 5.47 -12.69 18.54
CA GLY A 151 5.79 -11.60 19.47
C GLY A 151 5.93 -10.24 18.81
N TYR A 152 5.66 -10.10 17.52
CA TYR A 152 5.77 -8.84 16.80
C TYR A 152 4.44 -8.09 16.72
N TRP A 153 4.53 -6.77 16.74
CA TRP A 153 3.39 -5.86 16.67
C TRP A 153 3.60 -4.82 15.60
N MET A 154 2.50 -4.43 14.95
CA MET A 154 2.43 -3.22 14.13
C MET A 154 1.46 -2.26 14.80
N ASN A 155 2.01 -1.20 15.39
CA ASN A 155 1.25 -0.18 16.10
C ASN A 155 0.96 0.96 15.13
N ASP A 156 -0.29 1.09 14.74
CA ASP A 156 -0.69 1.95 13.62
C ASP A 156 -1.64 3.05 14.06
N TYR A 157 -1.65 4.12 13.26
CA TYR A 157 -2.80 5.01 13.13
C TYR A 157 -3.65 4.54 11.96
N VAL A 158 -4.96 4.60 12.10
CA VAL A 158 -5.90 4.37 11.00
C VAL A 158 -6.40 5.72 10.52
N LEU A 159 -6.20 5.99 9.24
CA LEU A 159 -6.62 7.22 8.59
C LEU A 159 -7.73 6.90 7.59
N ARG A 160 -8.69 7.82 7.47
CA ARG A 160 -9.84 7.65 6.59
C ARG A 160 -10.05 8.89 5.75
N LYS A 161 -10.42 8.67 4.49
CA LYS A 161 -10.84 9.74 3.58
C LYS A 161 -12.23 9.42 3.04
N GLU A 162 -13.10 10.42 3.05
CA GLU A 162 -14.37 10.35 2.34
C GLU A 162 -14.11 10.62 0.86
N LEU A 163 -14.59 9.72 0.01
CA LEU A 163 -14.33 9.78 -1.43
C LEU A 163 -15.41 10.54 -2.19
N VAL A 164 -16.53 10.76 -1.57
CA VAL A 164 -17.71 11.37 -2.22
C VAL A 164 -17.96 12.75 -1.67
#